data_63cfb550006aec680863bd1a9d8f2c6c
#
_entry.id   63cfb550006aec680863bd1a9d8f2c6c
#
_cell.length_a   1.000
_cell.length_b   1.000
_cell.length_c   1.000
_cell.angle_alpha   90.00
_cell.angle_beta   90.00
_cell.angle_gamma   90.00
#
_symmetry.space_group_name_H-M   'P 1'
#
loop_
_entity.id
_entity.type
_entity.pdbx_description
1 polymer ?
#
loop_
_entity_poly.entity_id
_entity_poly.type
_entity_poly.pdbx_seq_one_letter_code
_entity_poly.pdbx_strand_id
1 'polypeptide(L)'
;MPLWTCETCGAQFPDTGNPPASCPICEDERQYVNWKGQAFLTRDALAERHRLVWRDDLGLTGIALEPSFAIGQRALLVPDGGGYVMWDCIPLATPEAVAHVKSLGGLTGIAISHPHYYGALADWSEAFGGVPVYLHADDRQWVTRPHPSIVHWTGDQHRISDDVLLLQTGGHFGGATMLHDARGADGKGALLTGDIAQVTMDRRFVSFMYSYPNYMPLNAAAVRRIAAAVAPLAFDRIYGAWWGRNIASGAKAAFSASVERYIAAIA
;
A
#
# COMPACT_ATOMS: atom_id res chain seq x y z
N MET A 1 7.57 -26.84 1.57
CA MET A 1 7.82 -26.41 0.16
C MET A 1 8.07 -24.90 0.15
N PRO A 2 8.78 -24.33 -0.82
CA PRO A 2 9.12 -22.90 -0.79
C PRO A 2 7.93 -22.01 -1.16
N LEU A 3 7.71 -20.93 -0.41
CA LEU A 3 6.86 -19.81 -0.81
C LEU A 3 7.58 -18.98 -1.87
N TRP A 4 6.89 -18.62 -2.94
CA TRP A 4 7.44 -17.85 -4.05
C TRP A 4 7.01 -16.39 -3.99
N THR A 5 7.90 -15.48 -4.29
CA THR A 5 7.66 -14.05 -4.35
C THR A 5 8.05 -13.51 -5.73
N CYS A 6 7.15 -12.80 -6.38
CA CYS A 6 7.42 -12.17 -7.68
C CYS A 6 8.46 -11.06 -7.52
N GLU A 7 9.54 -11.10 -8.33
CA GLU A 7 10.61 -10.09 -8.24
C GLU A 7 10.18 -8.70 -8.75
N THR A 8 9.11 -8.62 -9.55
CA THR A 8 8.65 -7.35 -10.13
C THR A 8 7.68 -6.59 -9.21
N CYS A 9 6.69 -7.27 -8.59
CA CYS A 9 5.69 -6.58 -7.74
C CYS A 9 5.75 -6.98 -6.26
N GLY A 10 6.48 -8.05 -5.90
CA GLY A 10 6.59 -8.49 -4.52
C GLY A 10 5.43 -9.36 -4.02
N ALA A 11 4.42 -9.66 -4.84
CA ALA A 11 3.31 -10.52 -4.46
C ALA A 11 3.78 -11.95 -4.16
N GLN A 12 3.27 -12.52 -3.07
CA GLN A 12 3.53 -13.91 -2.69
C GLN A 12 2.54 -14.88 -3.33
N PHE A 13 3.05 -16.07 -3.62
CA PHE A 13 2.31 -17.20 -4.17
C PHE A 13 2.34 -18.37 -3.20
N PRO A 14 1.40 -19.34 -3.37
CA PRO A 14 1.34 -20.52 -2.53
C PRO A 14 2.65 -21.31 -2.50
N ASP A 15 2.80 -22.07 -1.43
CA ASP A 15 3.89 -23.02 -1.24
C ASP A 15 3.77 -24.20 -2.25
N THR A 16 4.59 -24.15 -3.30
CA THR A 16 4.64 -25.14 -4.37
C THR A 16 6.07 -25.57 -4.67
N GLY A 17 6.25 -26.77 -5.25
CA GLY A 17 7.60 -27.26 -5.59
C GLY A 17 8.30 -26.45 -6.67
N ASN A 18 7.55 -25.75 -7.53
CA ASN A 18 8.07 -24.92 -8.62
C ASN A 18 7.50 -23.51 -8.53
N PRO A 19 8.20 -22.50 -9.05
CA PRO A 19 7.65 -21.16 -9.16
C PRO A 19 6.38 -21.16 -10.01
N PRO A 20 5.46 -20.19 -9.81
CA PRO A 20 4.30 -20.04 -10.69
C PRO A 20 4.73 -19.77 -12.13
N ALA A 21 3.90 -20.16 -13.09
CA ALA A 21 4.19 -19.93 -14.51
C ALA A 21 4.21 -18.44 -14.84
N SER A 22 3.36 -17.65 -14.18
CA SER A 22 3.26 -16.20 -14.37
C SER A 22 2.71 -15.49 -13.13
N CYS A 23 2.84 -14.17 -13.11
CA CYS A 23 2.23 -13.29 -12.12
C CYS A 23 1.13 -12.46 -12.77
N PRO A 24 -0.16 -12.73 -12.48
CA PRO A 24 -1.27 -12.03 -13.12
C PRO A 24 -1.28 -10.53 -12.82
N ILE A 25 -0.72 -10.10 -11.66
CA ILE A 25 -0.60 -8.68 -11.32
C ILE A 25 0.38 -7.97 -12.26
N CYS A 26 1.49 -8.64 -12.64
CA CYS A 26 2.47 -8.05 -13.55
C CYS A 26 2.08 -8.16 -15.03
N GLU A 27 1.19 -9.08 -15.39
CA GLU A 27 0.63 -9.21 -16.74
C GLU A 27 -0.47 -8.16 -17.01
N ASP A 28 -1.01 -7.55 -15.97
CA ASP A 28 -1.97 -6.46 -16.12
C ASP A 28 -1.29 -5.19 -16.67
N GLU A 29 -2.01 -4.42 -17.49
CA GLU A 29 -1.49 -3.21 -18.15
C GLU A 29 -1.08 -2.08 -17.20
N ARG A 30 -1.42 -2.16 -15.90
CA ARG A 30 -1.00 -1.22 -14.84
C ARG A 30 0.40 -1.50 -14.34
N GLN A 31 0.96 -2.67 -14.67
CA GLN A 31 2.30 -3.10 -14.32
C GLN A 31 3.04 -3.55 -15.61
N TYR A 32 4.10 -4.29 -15.52
CA TYR A 32 4.85 -4.81 -16.66
C TYR A 32 5.49 -6.17 -16.35
N VAL A 33 5.69 -6.95 -17.40
CA VAL A 33 6.58 -8.11 -17.37
C VAL A 33 7.99 -7.64 -17.74
N ASN A 34 8.99 -7.99 -16.94
CA ASN A 34 10.38 -7.64 -17.21
C ASN A 34 10.81 -8.15 -18.60
N TRP A 35 11.67 -7.43 -19.28
CA TRP A 35 12.21 -7.79 -20.62
C TRP A 35 12.86 -9.17 -20.66
N LYS A 36 13.38 -9.66 -19.52
CA LYS A 36 13.96 -11.01 -19.37
C LYS A 36 12.92 -12.07 -18.99
N GLY A 37 11.65 -11.73 -18.98
CA GLY A 37 10.55 -12.55 -18.50
C GLY A 37 10.28 -12.34 -17.01
N GLN A 38 9.35 -13.12 -16.48
CA GLN A 38 9.01 -13.11 -15.06
C GLN A 38 10.02 -13.91 -14.25
N ALA A 39 10.32 -13.43 -13.05
CA ALA A 39 11.23 -14.09 -12.12
C ALA A 39 10.62 -14.13 -10.72
N PHE A 40 10.96 -15.20 -9.99
CA PHE A 40 10.44 -15.44 -8.65
C PHE A 40 11.58 -15.86 -7.72
N LEU A 41 11.57 -15.37 -6.50
CA LEU A 41 12.46 -15.78 -5.43
C LEU A 41 11.71 -16.58 -4.38
N THR A 42 12.40 -17.53 -3.75
CA THR A 42 11.89 -18.10 -2.51
C THR A 42 12.01 -17.08 -1.37
N ARG A 43 11.18 -17.22 -0.34
CA ARG A 43 11.28 -16.37 0.86
C ARG A 43 12.69 -16.37 1.46
N ASP A 44 13.34 -17.54 1.53
CA ASP A 44 14.68 -17.66 2.10
C ASP A 44 15.72 -16.93 1.24
N ALA A 45 15.67 -17.11 -0.09
CA ALA A 45 16.54 -16.38 -1.01
C ALA A 45 16.32 -14.85 -0.97
N LEU A 46 15.09 -14.42 -0.72
CA LEU A 46 14.78 -12.99 -0.51
C LEU A 46 15.42 -12.48 0.79
N ALA A 47 15.30 -13.24 1.89
CA ALA A 47 15.88 -12.90 3.19
C ALA A 47 17.42 -12.90 3.19
N GLU A 48 18.05 -13.72 2.36
CA GLU A 48 19.51 -13.73 2.19
C GLU A 48 20.03 -12.48 1.46
N ARG A 49 19.24 -11.91 0.55
CA ARG A 49 19.64 -10.80 -0.32
C ARG A 49 19.22 -9.43 0.18
N HIS A 50 18.21 -9.38 1.05
CA HIS A 50 17.59 -8.14 1.50
C HIS A 50 17.40 -8.17 3.02
N ARG A 51 17.59 -7.02 3.65
CA ARG A 51 17.28 -6.79 5.07
C ARG A 51 16.13 -5.84 5.22
N LEU A 52 15.40 -5.94 6.31
CA LEU A 52 14.40 -4.96 6.71
C LEU A 52 15.07 -3.74 7.36
N VAL A 53 14.65 -2.57 6.94
CA VAL A 53 15.09 -1.29 7.51
C VAL A 53 13.90 -0.52 8.05
N TRP A 54 14.14 0.20 9.14
CA TRP A 54 13.17 0.98 9.88
C TRP A 54 13.56 2.44 9.82
N ARG A 55 12.59 3.31 9.57
CA ARG A 55 12.83 4.76 9.56
C ARG A 55 11.62 5.49 10.12
N ASP A 56 11.85 6.58 10.81
CA ASP A 56 10.81 7.58 11.05
C ASP A 56 10.45 8.24 9.72
N ASP A 57 9.16 8.31 9.44
CA ASP A 57 8.63 8.99 8.26
C ASP A 57 7.54 9.97 8.70
N LEU A 58 7.95 11.16 9.11
CA LEU A 58 7.10 12.22 9.67
C LEU A 58 6.25 11.75 10.87
N GLY A 59 6.86 11.01 11.79
CA GLY A 59 6.22 10.54 13.02
C GLY A 59 5.57 9.16 12.93
N LEU A 60 5.51 8.54 11.75
CA LEU A 60 5.14 7.13 11.61
C LEU A 60 6.39 6.26 11.45
N THR A 61 6.38 5.10 12.07
CA THR A 61 7.41 4.08 11.81
C THR A 61 7.16 3.44 10.46
N GLY A 62 8.10 3.58 9.54
CA GLY A 62 8.08 2.92 8.25
C GLY A 62 9.02 1.72 8.20
N ILE A 63 8.66 0.73 7.37
CA ILE A 63 9.41 -0.52 7.16
C ILE A 63 9.58 -0.72 5.65
N ALA A 64 10.81 -1.04 5.20
CA ALA A 64 11.07 -1.40 3.81
C ALA A 64 12.23 -2.38 3.68
N LEU A 65 12.47 -2.86 2.48
CA LEU A 65 13.63 -3.71 2.15
C LEU A 65 14.82 -2.90 1.66
N GLU A 66 16.03 -3.30 2.05
CA GLU A 66 17.28 -2.75 1.57
C GLU A 66 18.28 -3.89 1.26
N PRO A 67 18.88 -3.96 0.04
CA PRO A 67 18.55 -3.10 -1.12
C PRO A 67 17.06 -3.10 -1.47
N SER A 68 16.61 -2.08 -2.22
CA SER A 68 15.20 -2.00 -2.65
C SER A 68 14.80 -3.23 -3.45
N PHE A 69 13.61 -3.76 -3.22
CA PHE A 69 13.05 -4.93 -3.89
C PHE A 69 11.70 -4.59 -4.53
N ALA A 70 11.35 -5.28 -5.61
CA ALA A 70 10.13 -5.06 -6.37
C ALA A 70 9.98 -3.58 -6.76
N ILE A 71 8.85 -2.95 -6.45
CA ILE A 71 8.60 -1.53 -6.71
C ILE A 71 9.18 -0.59 -5.63
N GLY A 72 9.90 -1.14 -4.64
CA GLY A 72 10.56 -0.36 -3.61
C GLY A 72 9.63 0.27 -2.58
N GLN A 73 8.43 -0.30 -2.41
CA GLN A 73 7.43 0.17 -1.45
C GLN A 73 7.92 0.09 0.00
N ARG A 74 7.28 0.87 0.86
CA ARG A 74 7.36 0.73 2.31
C ARG A 74 5.98 0.47 2.92
N ALA A 75 5.93 -0.18 4.07
CA ALA A 75 4.78 -0.20 4.95
C ALA A 75 4.90 0.89 6.01
N LEU A 76 3.78 1.37 6.54
CA LEU A 76 3.71 2.32 7.66
C LEU A 76 2.92 1.70 8.81
N LEU A 77 3.38 1.92 10.04
CA LEU A 77 2.65 1.56 11.25
C LEU A 77 1.80 2.75 11.70
N VAL A 78 0.49 2.66 11.51
CA VAL A 78 -0.48 3.68 11.93
C VAL A 78 -1.00 3.31 13.32
N PRO A 79 -0.86 4.16 14.35
CA PRO A 79 -1.31 3.86 15.70
C PRO A 79 -2.82 3.55 15.77
N ASP A 80 -3.20 2.45 16.45
CA ASP A 80 -4.59 2.04 16.59
C ASP A 80 -4.81 1.20 17.86
N GLY A 81 -5.62 1.69 18.80
CA GLY A 81 -6.13 0.91 19.93
C GLY A 81 -5.08 0.27 20.85
N GLY A 82 -3.88 0.80 20.94
CA GLY A 82 -2.77 0.27 21.73
C GLY A 82 -1.80 -0.62 20.96
N GLY A 83 -2.02 -0.77 19.65
CA GLY A 83 -1.12 -1.38 18.67
C GLY A 83 -1.08 -0.55 17.40
N TYR A 84 -0.97 -1.22 16.26
CA TYR A 84 -0.84 -0.57 14.97
C TYR A 84 -1.66 -1.28 13.88
N VAL A 85 -2.27 -0.50 12.99
CA VAL A 85 -2.64 -0.97 11.65
C VAL A 85 -1.42 -0.81 10.76
N MET A 86 -0.95 -1.90 10.14
CA MET A 86 0.06 -1.82 9.09
C MET A 86 -0.61 -1.35 7.80
N TRP A 87 -0.19 -0.19 7.30
CA TRP A 87 -0.64 0.35 6.02
C TRP A 87 0.30 -0.06 4.91
N ASP A 88 -0.25 -0.70 3.88
CA ASP A 88 0.45 -1.42 2.83
C ASP A 88 1.31 -2.57 3.40
N CYS A 89 1.86 -3.40 2.54
CA CYS A 89 2.64 -4.53 2.99
C CYS A 89 3.94 -4.65 2.20
N ILE A 90 4.94 -5.24 2.84
CA ILE A 90 6.23 -5.53 2.25
C ILE A 90 6.37 -7.04 2.03
N PRO A 91 7.16 -7.48 1.04
CA PRO A 91 7.20 -8.89 0.63
C PRO A 91 8.00 -9.83 1.54
N LEU A 92 8.42 -9.37 2.73
CA LEU A 92 9.20 -10.18 3.68
C LEU A 92 8.77 -9.91 5.13
N ALA A 93 8.56 -10.98 5.90
CA ALA A 93 8.37 -10.95 7.35
C ALA A 93 9.44 -11.84 7.98
N THR A 94 10.46 -11.24 8.63
CA THR A 94 11.48 -11.99 9.35
C THR A 94 11.14 -12.09 10.84
N PRO A 95 11.65 -13.11 11.57
CA PRO A 95 11.46 -13.22 13.01
C PRO A 95 11.88 -11.96 13.78
N GLU A 96 12.99 -11.32 13.37
CA GLU A 96 13.51 -10.09 13.99
C GLU A 96 12.56 -8.91 13.76
N ALA A 97 12.01 -8.78 12.54
CA ALA A 97 11.06 -7.73 12.23
C ALA A 97 9.74 -7.90 12.99
N VAL A 98 9.25 -9.13 13.07
CA VAL A 98 8.06 -9.47 13.88
C VAL A 98 8.30 -9.16 15.36
N ALA A 99 9.46 -9.53 15.91
CA ALA A 99 9.83 -9.23 17.29
C ALA A 99 9.88 -7.71 17.53
N HIS A 100 10.44 -6.96 16.59
CA HIS A 100 10.49 -5.50 16.67
C HIS A 100 9.08 -4.88 16.67
N VAL A 101 8.18 -5.25 15.76
CA VAL A 101 6.80 -4.74 15.76
C VAL A 101 6.06 -5.15 17.04
N LYS A 102 6.28 -6.37 17.56
CA LYS A 102 5.73 -6.79 18.85
C LYS A 102 6.20 -5.91 20.01
N SER A 103 7.47 -5.50 20.01
CA SER A 103 8.03 -4.61 21.04
C SER A 103 7.43 -3.19 21.01
N LEU A 104 6.90 -2.76 19.85
CA LEU A 104 6.20 -1.48 19.71
C LEU A 104 4.72 -1.53 20.15
N GLY A 105 4.14 -2.73 20.33
CA GLY A 105 2.73 -2.92 20.69
C GLY A 105 1.99 -3.92 19.80
N GLY A 106 2.61 -4.38 18.72
CA GLY A 106 2.06 -5.37 17.80
C GLY A 106 1.08 -4.79 16.78
N LEU A 107 0.54 -5.67 15.95
CA LEU A 107 -0.47 -5.30 14.94
C LEU A 107 -1.88 -5.61 15.44
N THR A 108 -2.82 -4.70 15.16
CA THR A 108 -4.27 -4.87 15.31
C THR A 108 -4.92 -5.27 13.98
N GLY A 109 -4.26 -4.96 12.86
CA GLY A 109 -4.70 -5.30 11.52
C GLY A 109 -3.69 -4.89 10.47
N ILE A 110 -3.97 -5.26 9.21
CA ILE A 110 -3.22 -4.86 8.02
C ILE A 110 -4.23 -4.30 7.03
N ALA A 111 -3.98 -3.13 6.47
CA ALA A 111 -4.82 -2.53 5.44
C ALA A 111 -3.95 -2.22 4.22
N ILE A 112 -4.41 -2.58 3.04
CA ILE A 112 -3.59 -2.48 1.83
C ILE A 112 -4.30 -1.65 0.77
N SER A 113 -3.57 -0.74 0.16
CA SER A 113 -4.10 0.20 -0.82
C SER A 113 -4.61 -0.50 -2.09
N HIS A 114 -3.85 -1.42 -2.66
CA HIS A 114 -4.18 -2.14 -3.89
C HIS A 114 -3.21 -3.31 -4.16
N PRO A 115 -3.41 -4.13 -5.21
CA PRO A 115 -2.65 -5.37 -5.46
C PRO A 115 -1.13 -5.26 -5.53
N HIS A 116 -0.55 -4.13 -5.95
CA HIS A 116 0.91 -3.97 -6.00
C HIS A 116 1.58 -3.98 -4.62
N TYR A 117 0.81 -3.85 -3.54
CA TYR A 117 1.30 -3.83 -2.16
C TYR A 117 0.87 -5.06 -1.34
N TYR A 118 0.36 -6.11 -1.97
CA TYR A 118 -0.07 -7.31 -1.22
C TYR A 118 1.08 -7.98 -0.47
N GLY A 119 2.30 -8.00 -1.04
CA GLY A 119 3.49 -8.47 -0.35
C GLY A 119 3.31 -9.79 0.39
N ALA A 120 3.85 -9.87 1.60
CA ALA A 120 3.76 -11.03 2.49
C ALA A 120 2.60 -10.92 3.49
N LEU A 121 1.42 -10.45 3.05
CA LEU A 121 0.27 -10.17 3.92
C LEU A 121 -0.12 -11.34 4.84
N ALA A 122 -0.07 -12.57 4.34
CA ALA A 122 -0.41 -13.76 5.12
C ALA A 122 0.63 -14.03 6.21
N ASP A 123 1.93 -13.95 5.88
CA ASP A 123 3.01 -14.17 6.84
C ASP A 123 2.97 -13.13 7.96
N TRP A 124 2.74 -11.86 7.64
CA TRP A 124 2.58 -10.80 8.62
C TRP A 124 1.34 -11.03 9.50
N SER A 125 0.20 -11.37 8.93
CA SER A 125 -1.01 -11.66 9.70
C SER A 125 -0.82 -12.84 10.65
N GLU A 126 -0.28 -13.97 10.17
CA GLU A 126 -0.01 -15.17 10.98
C GLU A 126 0.92 -14.87 12.15
N ALA A 127 1.98 -14.08 11.93
CA ALA A 127 2.96 -13.73 12.96
C ALA A 127 2.36 -12.94 14.13
N PHE A 128 1.20 -12.31 13.93
CA PHE A 128 0.44 -11.58 14.94
C PHE A 128 -0.88 -12.26 15.33
N GLY A 129 -0.97 -13.60 15.16
CA GLY A 129 -2.12 -14.38 15.62
C GLY A 129 -3.31 -14.37 14.67
N GLY A 130 -3.09 -14.08 13.39
CA GLY A 130 -4.13 -14.05 12.38
C GLY A 130 -4.92 -12.74 12.37
N VAL A 131 -4.26 -11.61 12.64
CA VAL A 131 -4.92 -10.29 12.57
C VAL A 131 -5.56 -10.06 11.20
N PRO A 132 -6.71 -9.35 11.13
CA PRO A 132 -7.43 -9.14 9.88
C PRO A 132 -6.58 -8.37 8.85
N VAL A 133 -6.70 -8.78 7.59
CA VAL A 133 -6.12 -8.12 6.42
C VAL A 133 -7.26 -7.55 5.59
N TYR A 134 -7.39 -6.24 5.57
CA TYR A 134 -8.49 -5.53 4.91
C TYR A 134 -8.14 -5.25 3.45
N LEU A 135 -8.85 -5.91 2.53
CA LEU A 135 -8.76 -5.71 1.09
C LEU A 135 -10.14 -5.37 0.54
N HIS A 136 -10.24 -4.45 -0.41
CA HIS A 136 -11.54 -4.21 -1.04
C HIS A 136 -11.95 -5.37 -1.94
N ALA A 137 -13.24 -5.71 -1.94
CA ALA A 137 -13.78 -6.87 -2.67
C ALA A 137 -13.60 -6.78 -4.19
N ASP A 138 -13.55 -5.58 -4.77
CA ASP A 138 -13.34 -5.37 -6.20
C ASP A 138 -11.94 -5.79 -6.67
N ASP A 139 -10.99 -5.94 -5.74
CA ASP A 139 -9.63 -6.41 -6.03
C ASP A 139 -9.40 -7.88 -5.64
N ARG A 140 -10.45 -8.62 -5.27
CA ARG A 140 -10.37 -10.03 -4.84
C ARG A 140 -9.66 -10.93 -5.84
N GLN A 141 -9.85 -10.70 -7.14
CA GLN A 141 -9.25 -11.49 -8.22
C GLN A 141 -7.72 -11.47 -8.24
N TRP A 142 -7.11 -10.44 -7.62
CA TRP A 142 -5.67 -10.25 -7.58
C TRP A 142 -4.98 -10.95 -6.40
N VAL A 143 -5.75 -11.61 -5.52
CA VAL A 143 -5.19 -12.34 -4.37
C VAL A 143 -4.53 -13.61 -4.85
N THR A 144 -3.21 -13.60 -4.96
CA THR A 144 -2.40 -14.73 -5.43
C THR A 144 -2.19 -15.81 -4.36
N ARG A 145 -2.25 -15.43 -3.07
CA ARG A 145 -2.16 -16.34 -1.92
C ARG A 145 -3.36 -16.13 -0.99
N PRO A 146 -4.47 -16.87 -1.17
CA PRO A 146 -5.62 -16.78 -0.28
C PRO A 146 -5.26 -17.14 1.17
N HIS A 147 -5.84 -16.41 2.12
CA HIS A 147 -5.62 -16.63 3.55
C HIS A 147 -6.91 -16.34 4.35
N PRO A 148 -7.22 -17.11 5.42
CA PRO A 148 -8.44 -16.94 6.19
C PRO A 148 -8.57 -15.59 6.91
N SER A 149 -7.48 -14.89 7.20
CA SER A 149 -7.51 -13.57 7.80
C SER A 149 -7.91 -12.45 6.82
N ILE A 150 -8.00 -12.70 5.52
CA ILE A 150 -8.40 -11.70 4.54
C ILE A 150 -9.87 -11.36 4.71
N VAL A 151 -10.14 -10.11 5.02
CA VAL A 151 -11.47 -9.51 5.10
C VAL A 151 -11.72 -8.72 3.82
N HIS A 152 -12.55 -9.29 2.92
CA HIS A 152 -12.99 -8.58 1.73
C HIS A 152 -14.15 -7.66 2.09
N TRP A 153 -13.88 -6.36 2.32
CA TRP A 153 -14.90 -5.39 2.59
C TRP A 153 -15.49 -4.78 1.30
N THR A 154 -16.68 -4.21 1.39
CA THR A 154 -17.45 -3.65 0.27
C THR A 154 -17.98 -2.26 0.60
N GLY A 155 -18.39 -1.53 -0.44
CA GLY A 155 -18.93 -0.18 -0.31
C GLY A 155 -17.82 0.87 -0.32
N ASP A 156 -18.21 2.12 -0.11
CA ASP A 156 -17.31 3.26 -0.29
C ASP A 156 -16.36 3.46 0.90
N GLN A 157 -16.69 2.90 2.08
CA GLN A 157 -15.94 3.11 3.32
C GLN A 157 -15.98 1.86 4.21
N HIS A 158 -14.88 1.65 4.94
CA HIS A 158 -14.79 0.64 5.99
C HIS A 158 -14.05 1.21 7.20
N ARG A 159 -14.73 1.22 8.36
CA ARG A 159 -14.15 1.73 9.59
C ARG A 159 -13.43 0.60 10.34
N ILE A 160 -12.13 0.75 10.53
CA ILE A 160 -11.33 -0.18 11.35
C ILE A 160 -11.50 0.16 12.84
N SER A 161 -11.43 1.46 13.17
CA SER A 161 -11.62 1.98 14.53
C SER A 161 -12.23 3.38 14.48
N ASP A 162 -12.40 4.03 15.64
CA ASP A 162 -12.91 5.40 15.68
C ASP A 162 -12.01 6.39 14.93
N ASP A 163 -10.71 6.13 14.88
CA ASP A 163 -9.71 7.01 14.29
C ASP A 163 -9.27 6.59 12.88
N VAL A 164 -9.42 5.30 12.52
CA VAL A 164 -8.91 4.73 11.27
C VAL A 164 -10.04 4.33 10.33
N LEU A 165 -10.09 4.99 9.18
CA LEU A 165 -11.10 4.80 8.14
C LEU A 165 -10.45 4.44 6.80
N LEU A 166 -10.93 3.39 6.15
CA LEU A 166 -10.60 3.04 4.77
C LEU A 166 -11.63 3.64 3.81
N LEU A 167 -11.15 4.18 2.68
CA LEU A 167 -11.99 4.76 1.63
C LEU A 167 -11.70 4.07 0.31
N GLN A 168 -12.71 3.48 -0.32
CA GLN A 168 -12.60 2.99 -1.68
C GLN A 168 -12.64 4.19 -2.62
N THR A 169 -11.53 4.47 -3.27
CA THR A 169 -11.38 5.59 -4.20
C THR A 169 -11.38 5.15 -5.65
N GLY A 170 -11.02 3.90 -5.91
CA GLY A 170 -10.82 3.39 -7.26
C GLY A 170 -9.68 4.08 -7.99
N GLY A 171 -9.78 4.18 -9.31
CA GLY A 171 -8.79 4.83 -10.17
C GLY A 171 -7.70 3.86 -10.59
N HIS A 172 -6.63 3.75 -9.82
CA HIS A 172 -5.49 2.87 -10.15
C HIS A 172 -5.91 1.39 -10.24
N PHE A 173 -6.68 0.89 -9.27
CA PHE A 173 -7.38 -0.40 -9.31
C PHE A 173 -8.86 -0.20 -8.99
N GLY A 174 -9.70 -1.19 -9.26
CA GLY A 174 -11.14 -1.12 -8.96
C GLY A 174 -11.40 -0.94 -7.47
N GLY A 175 -10.72 -1.73 -6.64
CA GLY A 175 -10.80 -1.68 -5.18
C GLY A 175 -9.77 -0.76 -4.52
N ALA A 176 -9.07 0.08 -5.29
CA ALA A 176 -8.03 0.95 -4.75
C ALA A 176 -8.54 1.79 -3.57
N THR A 177 -7.79 1.71 -2.47
CA THR A 177 -8.19 2.19 -1.13
C THR A 177 -7.17 3.19 -0.60
N MET A 178 -7.63 4.25 0.06
CA MET A 178 -6.82 5.15 0.90
C MET A 178 -7.18 4.95 2.37
N LEU A 179 -6.23 5.20 3.27
CA LEU A 179 -6.46 5.20 4.71
C LEU A 179 -6.46 6.63 5.23
N HIS A 180 -7.49 6.98 5.99
CA HIS A 180 -7.54 8.22 6.76
C HIS A 180 -7.32 7.92 8.23
N ASP A 181 -6.32 8.58 8.83
CA ASP A 181 -6.05 8.59 10.26
C ASP A 181 -6.48 9.96 10.83
N ALA A 182 -7.58 9.98 11.59
CA ALA A 182 -8.14 11.21 12.14
C ALA A 182 -7.23 11.86 13.21
N ARG A 183 -6.40 11.08 13.89
CA ARG A 183 -5.45 11.56 14.92
C ARG A 183 -4.09 11.95 14.34
N GLY A 184 -3.81 11.56 13.10
CA GLY A 184 -2.57 11.90 12.42
C GLY A 184 -2.33 13.41 12.32
N ALA A 185 -1.11 13.83 12.03
CA ALA A 185 -0.72 15.23 11.90
C ALA A 185 -1.15 16.10 13.11
N ASP A 186 -0.86 15.60 14.32
CA ASP A 186 -1.17 16.28 15.57
C ASP A 186 -2.68 16.57 15.75
N GLY A 187 -3.53 15.62 15.36
CA GLY A 187 -4.98 15.69 15.43
C GLY A 187 -5.66 16.46 14.30
N LYS A 188 -4.90 16.88 13.27
CA LYS A 188 -5.45 17.55 12.07
C LYS A 188 -5.83 16.57 10.96
N GLY A 189 -5.56 15.29 11.17
CA GLY A 189 -5.79 14.22 10.23
C GLY A 189 -4.65 14.00 9.24
N ALA A 190 -4.47 12.74 8.85
CA ALA A 190 -3.53 12.31 7.82
C ALA A 190 -4.20 11.41 6.80
N LEU A 191 -3.77 11.49 5.55
CA LEU A 191 -4.22 10.63 4.47
C LEU A 191 -3.03 9.80 3.95
N LEU A 192 -3.18 8.49 3.98
CA LEU A 192 -2.19 7.54 3.45
C LEU A 192 -2.73 7.04 2.11
N THR A 193 -2.04 7.39 1.02
CA THR A 193 -2.61 7.29 -0.32
C THR A 193 -2.07 6.13 -1.14
N GLY A 194 -1.07 5.38 -0.63
CA GLY A 194 -0.29 4.53 -1.50
C GLY A 194 0.26 5.36 -2.67
N ASP A 195 0.13 4.85 -3.88
CA ASP A 195 0.43 5.60 -5.10
C ASP A 195 -0.82 5.98 -5.93
N ILE A 196 -2.03 5.82 -5.37
CA ILE A 196 -3.29 6.26 -5.99
C ILE A 196 -3.29 7.79 -6.20
N ALA A 197 -2.78 8.52 -5.19
CA ALA A 197 -2.46 9.94 -5.29
C ALA A 197 -0.99 10.13 -4.89
N GLN A 198 -0.10 9.91 -5.84
CA GLN A 198 1.34 9.91 -5.60
C GLN A 198 1.89 11.32 -5.39
N VAL A 199 2.58 11.52 -4.26
CA VAL A 199 3.27 12.78 -3.98
C VAL A 199 4.40 12.99 -5.00
N THR A 200 4.40 14.14 -5.67
CA THR A 200 5.36 14.49 -6.71
C THR A 200 6.75 14.82 -6.13
N MET A 201 7.75 15.00 -7.00
CA MET A 201 9.11 15.33 -6.58
C MET A 201 9.21 16.66 -5.86
N ASP A 202 8.41 17.65 -6.24
CA ASP A 202 8.41 18.97 -5.60
C ASP A 202 7.62 19.02 -4.28
N ARG A 203 6.89 17.94 -3.95
CA ARG A 203 6.11 17.74 -2.71
C ARG A 203 5.03 18.79 -2.41
N ARG A 204 4.73 19.66 -3.36
CA ARG A 204 3.59 20.60 -3.28
C ARG A 204 2.33 20.03 -3.89
N PHE A 205 2.46 18.93 -4.66
CA PHE A 205 1.38 18.33 -5.42
C PHE A 205 1.36 16.81 -5.28
N VAL A 206 0.21 16.24 -5.60
CA VAL A 206 0.06 14.82 -5.93
C VAL A 206 -0.25 14.66 -7.42
N SER A 207 -0.05 13.45 -7.96
CA SER A 207 -0.40 13.08 -9.32
C SER A 207 -1.16 11.76 -9.32
N PHE A 208 -1.89 11.48 -10.40
CA PHE A 208 -2.80 10.36 -10.50
C PHE A 208 -2.50 9.57 -11.78
N MET A 209 -2.12 8.31 -11.65
CA MET A 209 -1.74 7.47 -12.79
C MET A 209 -2.58 6.20 -12.81
N TYR A 210 -2.98 5.79 -13.99
CA TYR A 210 -3.50 4.46 -14.22
C TYR A 210 -2.36 3.43 -14.20
N SER A 211 -1.24 3.75 -14.87
CA SER A 211 -0.01 2.95 -14.84
C SER A 211 1.21 3.86 -14.75
N TYR A 212 2.02 3.68 -13.71
CA TYR A 212 3.29 4.40 -13.55
C TYR A 212 4.37 3.91 -14.53
N PRO A 213 4.62 2.59 -14.65
CA PRO A 213 5.68 2.11 -15.55
C PRO A 213 5.36 2.36 -17.02
N ASN A 214 4.08 2.42 -17.40
CA ASN A 214 3.63 2.64 -18.78
C ASN A 214 3.23 4.10 -19.06
N TYR A 215 3.43 5.01 -18.08
CA TYR A 215 3.12 6.45 -18.20
C TYR A 215 1.66 6.76 -18.60
N MET A 216 0.72 5.90 -18.19
CA MET A 216 -0.70 6.10 -18.52
C MET A 216 -1.37 6.96 -17.44
N PRO A 217 -1.90 8.13 -17.76
CA PRO A 217 -2.62 8.97 -16.81
C PRO A 217 -3.99 8.38 -16.48
N LEU A 218 -4.53 8.71 -15.29
CA LEU A 218 -5.94 8.51 -15.00
C LEU A 218 -6.79 9.52 -15.79
N ASN A 219 -8.00 9.11 -16.17
CA ASN A 219 -8.96 10.04 -16.76
C ASN A 219 -9.56 11.01 -15.73
N ALA A 220 -10.09 12.14 -16.20
CA ALA A 220 -10.63 13.18 -15.34
C ALA A 220 -11.82 12.72 -14.47
N ALA A 221 -12.63 11.75 -14.92
CA ALA A 221 -13.75 11.23 -14.14
C ALA A 221 -13.26 10.44 -12.93
N ALA A 222 -12.25 9.60 -13.09
CA ALA A 222 -11.62 8.86 -11.99
C ALA A 222 -10.98 9.82 -10.97
N VAL A 223 -10.27 10.85 -11.43
CA VAL A 223 -9.65 11.85 -10.53
C VAL A 223 -10.72 12.63 -9.75
N ARG A 224 -11.83 13.02 -10.37
CA ARG A 224 -12.96 13.66 -9.67
C ARG A 224 -13.59 12.73 -8.63
N ARG A 225 -13.72 11.43 -8.93
CA ARG A 225 -14.22 10.43 -7.97
C ARG A 225 -13.30 10.34 -6.75
N ILE A 226 -11.98 10.22 -6.96
CA ILE A 226 -10.98 10.22 -5.87
C ILE A 226 -11.12 11.50 -5.02
N ALA A 227 -11.23 12.66 -5.67
CA ALA A 227 -11.38 13.93 -4.98
C ALA A 227 -12.68 13.99 -4.15
N ALA A 228 -13.79 13.50 -4.69
CA ALA A 228 -15.07 13.45 -3.99
C ALA A 228 -15.03 12.55 -2.74
N ALA A 229 -14.33 11.39 -2.83
CA ALA A 229 -14.21 10.46 -1.70
C ALA A 229 -13.47 11.08 -0.50
N VAL A 230 -12.43 11.90 -0.74
CA VAL A 230 -11.62 12.51 0.32
C VAL A 230 -12.14 13.91 0.73
N ALA A 231 -13.03 14.53 -0.03
CA ALA A 231 -13.51 15.90 0.22
C ALA A 231 -14.10 16.10 1.63
N PRO A 232 -14.90 15.17 2.21
CA PRO A 232 -15.49 15.34 3.55
C PRO A 232 -14.45 15.29 4.69
N LEU A 233 -13.25 14.74 4.45
CA LEU A 233 -12.26 14.46 5.48
C LEU A 233 -11.41 15.69 5.80
N ALA A 234 -11.03 15.82 7.07
CA ALA A 234 -9.98 16.73 7.48
C ALA A 234 -8.63 16.00 7.40
N PHE A 235 -7.65 16.58 6.71
CA PHE A 235 -6.27 16.10 6.73
C PHE A 235 -5.30 17.24 6.40
N ASP A 236 -4.22 17.30 7.15
CA ASP A 236 -3.15 18.29 6.98
C ASP A 236 -1.85 17.65 6.46
N ARG A 237 -1.78 16.30 6.46
CA ARG A 237 -0.62 15.53 6.01
C ARG A 237 -1.03 14.47 5.00
N ILE A 238 -0.16 14.20 4.02
CA ILE A 238 -0.26 13.06 3.10
C ILE A 238 1.01 12.22 3.21
N TYR A 239 0.83 10.90 3.30
CA TYR A 239 1.88 9.91 3.13
C TYR A 239 1.66 9.17 1.81
N GLY A 240 2.61 9.28 0.88
CA GLY A 240 2.64 8.48 -0.35
C GLY A 240 3.27 7.10 -0.13
N ALA A 241 3.64 6.41 -1.20
CA ALA A 241 4.08 5.01 -1.15
C ALA A 241 5.56 4.80 -0.81
N TRP A 242 6.42 5.78 -1.05
CA TRP A 242 7.88 5.65 -0.92
C TRP A 242 8.45 6.64 0.10
N TRP A 243 9.64 6.33 0.60
CA TRP A 243 10.36 7.18 1.54
C TRP A 243 10.42 8.64 1.11
N GLY A 244 10.05 9.53 2.02
CA GLY A 244 10.08 10.97 1.81
C GLY A 244 9.10 11.49 0.75
N ARG A 245 8.22 10.67 0.20
CA ARG A 245 7.13 11.08 -0.68
C ARG A 245 5.91 11.48 0.13
N ASN A 246 6.08 12.57 0.90
CA ASN A 246 5.06 13.04 1.83
C ASN A 246 4.83 14.54 1.64
N ILE A 247 3.61 14.99 1.97
CA ILE A 247 3.27 16.40 2.16
C ILE A 247 3.11 16.60 3.66
N ALA A 248 4.01 17.37 4.28
CA ALA A 248 4.11 17.46 5.74
C ALA A 248 3.00 18.30 6.37
N SER A 249 2.46 19.30 5.65
CA SER A 249 1.38 20.17 6.10
C SER A 249 0.66 20.83 4.92
N GLY A 250 -0.55 21.37 5.13
CA GLY A 250 -1.35 21.98 4.08
C GLY A 250 -1.85 21.01 3.02
N ALA A 251 -1.87 19.71 3.35
CA ALA A 251 -2.07 18.65 2.39
C ALA A 251 -3.44 18.68 1.71
N LYS A 252 -4.49 19.09 2.41
CA LYS A 252 -5.83 19.18 1.78
C LYS A 252 -5.88 20.23 0.68
N ALA A 253 -5.28 21.40 0.90
CA ALA A 253 -5.19 22.44 -0.13
C ALA A 253 -4.30 22.00 -1.30
N ALA A 254 -3.15 21.38 -1.01
CA ALA A 254 -2.27 20.80 -2.02
C ALA A 254 -2.96 19.74 -2.88
N PHE A 255 -3.76 18.86 -2.24
CA PHE A 255 -4.54 17.84 -2.93
C PHE A 255 -5.56 18.46 -3.88
N SER A 256 -6.36 19.44 -3.41
CA SER A 256 -7.35 20.12 -4.24
C SER A 256 -6.72 20.83 -5.44
N ALA A 257 -5.65 21.59 -5.21
CA ALA A 257 -4.90 22.25 -6.28
C ALA A 257 -4.31 21.23 -7.29
N SER A 258 -3.91 20.05 -6.81
CA SER A 258 -3.40 18.96 -7.66
C SER A 258 -4.48 18.40 -8.58
N VAL A 259 -5.70 18.23 -8.07
CA VAL A 259 -6.85 17.76 -8.86
C VAL A 259 -7.14 18.70 -10.01
N GLU A 260 -7.23 20.00 -9.73
CA GLU A 260 -7.48 21.04 -10.75
C GLU A 260 -6.37 21.08 -11.80
N ARG A 261 -5.10 21.14 -11.32
CA ARG A 261 -3.92 21.14 -12.19
C ARG A 261 -3.85 19.91 -13.09
N TYR A 262 -4.12 18.73 -12.53
CA TYR A 262 -4.05 17.48 -13.27
C TYR A 262 -5.12 17.42 -14.36
N ILE A 263 -6.38 17.74 -14.01
CA ILE A 263 -7.50 17.72 -14.96
C ILE A 263 -7.25 18.73 -16.09
N ALA A 264 -6.73 19.91 -15.77
CA ALA A 264 -6.38 20.90 -16.81
C ALA A 264 -5.26 20.43 -17.74
N ALA A 265 -4.34 19.60 -17.25
CA ALA A 265 -3.21 19.09 -18.05
C ALA A 265 -3.58 17.94 -19.01
N ILE A 266 -4.70 17.24 -18.74
CA ILE A 266 -5.19 16.12 -19.55
C ILE A 266 -6.45 16.46 -20.38
N ALA A 267 -6.91 17.70 -20.36
CA ALA A 267 -8.08 18.21 -21.06
C ALA A 267 -7.88 18.35 -22.59
#